data_754e9569d0de4a5b67ea811a4b59544b
#
_entry.id   754e9569d0de4a5b67ea811a4b59544b
#
_cell.length_a   1.000
_cell.length_b   1.000
_cell.length_c   1.000
_cell.angle_alpha   90.00
_cell.angle_beta   90.00
_cell.angle_gamma   90.00
#
_symmetry.space_group_name_H-M   'P 1'
#
loop_
_entity.id
_entity.type
_entity.pdbx_description
1 polymer ?
#
loop_
_entity_poly.entity_id
_entity_poly.type
_entity_poly.pdbx_seq_one_letter_code
_entity_poly.pdbx_strand_id
1 'polypeptide(L)' 'MLDVRKIRLILELRESGISNAEVLSAIEKIPREKFISEAYRNQAYENIALPIENNQTISQPYVVARMT' A
#
# COMPACT_ATOMS: atom_id res chain seq x y z
N MET A 1 -14.67 5.63 -7.78
CA MET A 1 -14.27 6.83 -7.01
C MET A 1 -12.87 6.61 -6.42
N LEU A 2 -12.00 7.58 -6.58
CA LEU A 2 -10.65 7.49 -6.04
C LEU A 2 -10.65 7.70 -4.52
N ASP A 3 -9.96 6.82 -3.82
CA ASP A 3 -9.81 6.94 -2.37
C ASP A 3 -8.67 7.93 -2.09
N VAL A 4 -8.96 8.99 -1.35
CA VAL A 4 -7.99 10.03 -1.01
C VAL A 4 -6.77 9.44 -0.29
N ARG A 5 -6.99 8.41 0.55
CA ARG A 5 -5.90 7.75 1.27
C ARG A 5 -4.94 7.07 0.30
N LYS A 6 -5.47 6.46 -0.76
CA LYS A 6 -4.66 5.81 -1.78
C LYS A 6 -3.82 6.82 -2.55
N ILE A 7 -4.42 7.95 -2.89
CA ILE A 7 -3.69 9.04 -3.58
C ILE A 7 -2.55 9.54 -2.70
N ARG A 8 -2.83 9.72 -1.41
CA ARG A 8 -1.81 10.18 -0.46
C ARG A 8 -0.65 9.19 -0.38
N LEU A 9 -0.96 7.89 -0.35
CA LEU A 9 0.08 6.85 -0.32
C LEU A 9 0.97 6.93 -1.56
N ILE A 10 0.37 7.08 -2.73
CA ILE A 10 1.13 7.18 -3.98
C ILE A 10 2.06 8.39 -3.95
N LEU A 11 1.58 9.54 -3.47
CA LEU A 11 2.40 10.75 -3.36
C LEU A 11 3.56 10.54 -2.39
N GLU A 12 3.29 9.88 -1.26
CA GLU A 12 4.33 9.57 -0.28
C GLU A 12 5.42 8.69 -0.88
N LEU A 13 5.04 7.67 -1.65
CA LEU A 13 6.00 6.79 -2.31
C LEU A 13 6.85 7.55 -3.31
N ARG A 14 6.25 8.45 -4.07
CA ARG A 14 6.99 9.28 -5.03
C ARG A 14 8.00 10.18 -4.32
N GLU A 15 7.62 10.76 -3.21
CA GLU A 15 8.53 11.59 -2.40
C GLU A 15 9.68 10.77 -1.83
N SER A 16 9.45 9.47 -1.60
CA SER A 16 10.46 8.57 -1.08
C SER A 16 11.41 8.03 -2.16
N GLY A 17 11.22 8.45 -3.41
CA GLY A 17 12.11 8.08 -4.50
C GLY A 17 11.57 7.03 -5.46
N ILE A 18 10.34 6.56 -5.25
CA ILE A 18 9.71 5.61 -6.16
C ILE A 18 9.10 6.39 -7.33
N SER A 19 9.75 6.34 -8.48
CA SER A 19 9.33 7.13 -9.64
C SER A 19 8.78 6.29 -10.80
N ASN A 20 8.86 4.96 -10.71
CA ASN A 20 8.38 4.10 -11.79
C ASN A 20 6.84 4.13 -11.86
N ALA A 21 6.30 4.67 -12.96
CA ALA A 21 4.86 4.83 -13.13
C ALA A 21 4.11 3.48 -13.13
N GLU A 22 4.73 2.43 -13.65
CA GLU A 22 4.09 1.11 -13.69
C GLU A 22 3.95 0.53 -12.26
N VAL A 23 4.98 0.69 -11.45
CA VAL A 23 4.94 0.25 -10.06
C VAL A 23 3.88 1.01 -9.27
N LEU A 24 3.86 2.32 -9.41
CA LEU A 24 2.89 3.16 -8.71
C LEU A 24 1.46 2.83 -9.15
N SER A 25 1.27 2.60 -10.45
CA SER A 25 -0.04 2.22 -10.99
C SER A 25 -0.50 0.87 -10.44
N ALA A 26 0.42 -0.10 -10.34
CA ALA A 26 0.09 -1.41 -9.79
C ALA A 26 -0.34 -1.30 -8.33
N ILE A 27 0.37 -0.50 -7.54
CA ILE A 27 0.03 -0.28 -6.13
C ILE A 27 -1.34 0.38 -6.02
N GLU A 28 -1.63 1.34 -6.89
CA GLU A 28 -2.92 2.02 -6.91
C GLU A 28 -4.07 1.05 -7.19
N LYS A 29 -3.85 0.06 -8.06
CA LYS A 29 -4.90 -0.88 -8.46
C LYS A 29 -5.16 -1.97 -7.44
N ILE A 30 -4.22 -2.25 -6.55
CA ILE A 30 -4.39 -3.31 -5.56
C ILE A 30 -5.29 -2.82 -4.42
N PRO A 31 -6.41 -3.52 -4.15
CA PRO A 31 -7.29 -3.15 -3.03
C PRO A 31 -6.74 -3.72 -1.72
N ARG A 32 -5.73 -3.05 -1.15
CA ARG A 32 -5.04 -3.53 0.06
C ARG A 32 -6.01 -3.83 1.20
N GLU A 33 -7.07 -3.04 1.34
CA GLU A 33 -8.06 -3.20 2.40
C GLU A 33 -8.76 -4.56 2.38
N LYS A 34 -8.77 -5.23 1.24
CA LYS A 34 -9.39 -6.56 1.12
C LYS A 34 -8.51 -7.67 1.67
N PHE A 35 -7.22 -7.44 1.79
CA PHE A 35 -6.27 -8.43 2.28
C PHE A 35 -5.91 -8.23 3.74
N ILE A 36 -6.23 -7.07 4.30
CA ILE A 36 -5.84 -6.69 5.65
C ILE A 36 -6.93 -7.09 6.62
N SER A 37 -6.51 -7.58 7.80
CA SER A 37 -7.44 -7.93 8.87
C SER A 37 -8.34 -6.74 9.19
N GLU A 38 -9.62 -7.02 9.45
CA GLU A 38 -10.63 -5.98 9.67
C GLU A 38 -10.22 -4.96 10.73
N ALA A 39 -9.53 -5.41 11.76
CA ALA A 39 -9.07 -4.53 12.84
C ALA A 39 -8.10 -3.45 12.36
N TYR A 40 -7.45 -3.66 11.21
CA TYR A 40 -6.42 -2.75 10.69
C TYR A 40 -6.81 -2.11 9.36
N ARG A 41 -8.03 -2.30 8.89
CA ARG A 41 -8.44 -1.79 7.57
C ARG A 41 -8.37 -0.27 7.44
N ASN A 42 -8.57 0.45 8.52
CA ASN A 42 -8.44 1.91 8.49
C ASN A 42 -7.00 2.37 8.26
N GLN A 43 -6.03 1.46 8.39
CA GLN A 43 -4.62 1.76 8.14
C GLN A 43 -4.12 1.17 6.81
N ALA A 44 -5.03 0.66 5.99
CA ALA A 44 -4.68 -0.08 4.77
C ALA A 44 -3.78 0.68 3.80
N TYR A 45 -3.91 2.00 3.77
CA TYR A 45 -3.14 2.84 2.85
C TYR A 45 -2.05 3.64 3.53
N GLU A 46 -1.69 3.27 4.76
CA GLU A 46 -0.50 3.81 5.40
C GLU A 46 0.73 3.02 4.92
N ASN A 47 1.87 3.68 4.91
CA ASN A 47 3.11 3.09 4.42
C ASN A 47 3.77 2.25 5.53
N ILE A 48 3.08 1.19 5.95
CA ILE A 48 3.53 0.28 7.02
C ILE A 48 3.16 -1.15 6.67
N ALA A 49 3.85 -2.11 7.27
CA ALA A 49 3.45 -3.51 7.20
C ALA A 49 2.26 -3.72 8.15
N LEU A 50 1.32 -4.57 7.73
CA LEU A 50 0.10 -4.80 8.52
C LEU A 50 -0.21 -6.29 8.58
N PRO A 51 -0.87 -6.73 9.68
CA PRO A 51 -1.31 -8.13 9.79
C PRO A 51 -2.38 -8.46 8.77
N ILE A 52 -2.31 -9.67 8.24
CA ILE A 52 -3.36 -10.25 7.43
C ILE A 52 -3.75 -11.58 8.08
N GLU A 53 -4.69 -12.30 7.48
CA GLU A 53 -5.13 -13.58 8.04
C GLU A 53 -4.00 -14.59 8.13
N ASN A 54 -4.18 -15.60 8.99
CA ASN A 54 -3.23 -16.71 9.19
C ASN A 54 -1.90 -16.27 9.79
N ASN A 55 -1.92 -15.25 10.65
CA ASN A 55 -0.73 -14.75 11.35
C ASN A 55 0.39 -14.28 10.43
N GLN A 56 0.04 -13.90 9.20
CA GLN A 56 1.00 -13.37 8.24
C GLN A 56 0.88 -11.86 8.20
N THR A 57 1.80 -11.21 7.49
CA THR A 57 1.76 -9.77 7.30
C THR A 57 1.85 -9.42 5.82
N ILE A 58 1.22 -8.30 5.44
CA ILE A 58 1.44 -7.71 4.12
C ILE A 58 2.57 -6.71 4.26
N SER A 59 3.50 -6.72 3.31
CA SER A 59 4.67 -5.84 3.37
C SER A 59 4.29 -4.38 3.24
N GLN A 60 5.11 -3.52 3.85
CA GLN A 60 5.01 -2.08 3.70
C GLN A 60 5.06 -1.68 2.22
N PRO A 61 4.18 -0.79 1.75
CA PRO A 61 4.17 -0.39 0.34
C PRO A 61 5.51 0.06 -0.22
N TYR A 62 6.27 0.82 0.55
CA TYR A 62 7.60 1.27 0.12
C TYR A 62 8.52 0.08 -0.17
N VAL A 63 8.48 -0.94 0.70
CA VAL A 63 9.31 -2.14 0.54
C VAL A 63 8.94 -2.88 -0.74
N VAL A 64 7.63 -3.05 -0.98
CA VAL A 64 7.14 -3.72 -2.19
C VAL A 64 7.61 -2.96 -3.43
N ALA A 65 7.48 -1.65 -3.43
CA ALA A 65 7.87 -0.82 -4.55
C ALA A 65 9.39 -0.89 -4.82
N ARG A 66 10.19 -0.94 -3.76
CA ARG A 66 11.65 -1.02 -3.88
C ARG A 66 12.13 -2.38 -4.41
N MET A 67 11.37 -3.42 -4.13
CA MET A 67 11.71 -4.77 -4.57
C MET A 67 11.36 -5.03 -6.04
N THR A 68 10.57 -4.17 -6.62
CA THR A 68 10.16 -4.24 -8.01
C THR A 68 11.11 -3.42 -8.88
#